data_1204063bb30e3bda594127256897624b
#
_entry.id   1204063bb30e3bda594127256897624b
#
_cell.length_a   1.000
_cell.length_b   1.000
_cell.length_c   1.000
_cell.angle_alpha   90.00
_cell.angle_beta   90.00
_cell.angle_gamma   90.00
#
_symmetry.space_group_name_H-M   'P 1'
#
loop_
_entity.id
_entity.type
_entity.pdbx_description
1 polymer ?
#
loop_
_entity_poly.entity_id
_entity_poly.type
_entity_poly.pdbx_seq_one_letter_code
_entity_poly.pdbx_strand_id
1 'polypeptide(L)'
;MLTLRSTLLAALAIVAACGGSNPTPEGGVAPSASGRRPATRSDSLRVRAGGNTVVENARPDAPARAGLLVVANQQGANATVINAATMQTIATVPVGIGPHETAVSPDGRWAVVTNYGDRTVQGNTISIIDLSAPVLSVTRTIDLGEYHRPHGVAFVRDGATLLVTSETSQRLLLVDFASGKVDTALATNAKGSHMVTVRRDGKKAWTANIGEGTITEFDIAARRTVRSLPAAPDDEGIATTPGGILVWVGSNTAKTVTIIDTQHGKTVETLTGFGGAPYRIGISRTGRVAVVCDPTGNKIWMYEIGSNRHLGTIDLSKVEGIKSQGGGQPGQEGAGPEGVTFDPIVDFAYITLHGANQVVAVDLNTYKVAGFGPSGSGPDGIAFSPLVRR
;
A
#
# COMPACT_ATOMS: atom_id res chain seq x y z
N MET A 1 41.51 36.36 29.63
CA MET A 1 42.24 35.94 30.84
C MET A 1 41.56 34.77 31.46
N LEU A 2 42.35 33.73 31.70
CA LEU A 2 42.19 32.43 32.35
C LEU A 2 41.28 31.43 31.61
N THR A 3 41.72 30.46 30.89
CA THR A 3 42.68 29.32 30.91
C THR A 3 42.36 28.21 31.92
N LEU A 4 42.24 27.00 31.31
CA LEU A 4 42.69 25.67 31.78
C LEU A 4 41.71 24.91 32.69
N ARG A 5 41.56 23.58 32.64
CA ARG A 5 42.40 22.48 32.07
C ARG A 5 41.57 21.20 31.99
N SER A 6 41.99 20.35 31.08
CA SER A 6 41.66 18.94 30.86
C SER A 6 41.90 18.03 32.08
N THR A 7 41.20 16.93 32.18
CA THR A 7 41.73 15.66 32.71
C THR A 7 41.13 14.47 32.00
N LEU A 8 42.00 13.74 31.31
CA LEU A 8 41.85 12.37 30.83
C LEU A 8 41.95 11.39 32.00
N LEU A 9 41.16 10.34 32.05
CA LEU A 9 41.52 9.11 32.75
C LEU A 9 41.11 7.90 31.89
N ALA A 10 42.14 7.13 31.53
CA ALA A 10 42.05 5.80 30.93
C ALA A 10 42.27 4.76 32.02
N ALA A 11 41.60 3.64 31.94
CA ALA A 11 41.98 2.36 32.55
C ALA A 11 41.20 1.26 31.82
N LEU A 12 41.80 0.44 31.11
CA LEU A 12 42.67 -0.73 31.24
C LEU A 12 41.86 -2.03 31.35
N ALA A 13 42.06 -2.87 30.38
CA ALA A 13 41.47 -4.20 30.15
C ALA A 13 42.03 -5.23 31.16
N ILE A 14 41.25 -6.25 31.46
CA ILE A 14 41.72 -7.56 31.93
C ILE A 14 41.02 -8.66 31.14
N VAL A 15 41.85 -9.45 30.46
CA VAL A 15 41.53 -10.73 29.80
C VAL A 15 41.72 -11.83 30.84
N ALA A 16 40.77 -12.78 30.88
CA ALA A 16 41.03 -14.09 31.47
C ALA A 16 40.36 -15.17 30.58
N ALA A 17 41.23 -16.00 30.04
CA ALA A 17 40.90 -17.23 29.31
C ALA A 17 41.05 -18.43 30.26
N CYS A 18 40.14 -19.40 30.15
CA CYS A 18 40.31 -20.84 30.46
C CYS A 18 39.10 -21.52 29.78
N GLY A 19 39.16 -22.48 28.86
CA GLY A 19 39.97 -23.68 28.81
C GLY A 19 39.14 -24.85 29.34
N GLY A 20 38.60 -25.76 28.44
CA GLY A 20 37.94 -26.99 28.89
C GLY A 20 37.22 -27.70 27.74
N SER A 21 37.90 -28.58 27.13
CA SER A 21 37.75 -29.84 26.39
C SER A 21 36.38 -30.51 26.28
N ASN A 22 36.13 -31.01 25.05
CA ASN A 22 35.14 -32.02 24.62
C ASN A 22 35.26 -33.37 25.34
N PRO A 23 34.19 -34.18 25.33
CA PRO A 23 34.29 -35.45 24.63
C PRO A 23 33.07 -35.81 23.74
N THR A 24 33.31 -36.40 22.61
CA THR A 24 32.40 -37.22 21.81
C THR A 24 32.11 -38.57 22.48
N PRO A 25 30.94 -39.15 22.20
CA PRO A 25 30.95 -40.58 21.88
C PRO A 25 30.19 -40.94 20.58
N GLU A 26 30.68 -42.00 20.03
CA GLU A 26 30.27 -42.70 18.82
C GLU A 26 28.93 -43.44 18.89
N GLY A 27 28.35 -43.65 17.69
CA GLY A 27 27.74 -44.94 17.37
C GLY A 27 26.20 -45.00 17.42
N GLY A 28 25.58 -45.11 16.26
CA GLY A 28 24.17 -45.51 16.13
C GLY A 28 23.67 -45.56 14.68
N VAL A 29 23.72 -46.69 14.09
CA VAL A 29 23.16 -47.29 12.90
C VAL A 29 21.96 -46.59 12.27
N ALA A 30 22.04 -46.34 10.93
CA ALA A 30 20.96 -45.90 10.05
C ALA A 30 20.07 -47.06 9.59
N PRO A 31 18.77 -46.84 9.36
CA PRO A 31 17.98 -47.65 8.44
C PRO A 31 17.76 -46.94 7.09
N SER A 32 17.80 -47.74 6.06
CA SER A 32 17.72 -47.47 4.64
C SER A 32 16.54 -46.60 4.20
N ALA A 33 16.82 -45.60 3.36
CA ALA A 33 15.83 -44.80 2.62
C ALA A 33 15.48 -45.56 1.32
N SER A 34 14.20 -45.87 1.16
CA SER A 34 13.61 -46.26 -0.12
C SER A 34 13.35 -44.98 -0.95
N GLY A 35 13.95 -44.97 -2.16
CA GLY A 35 13.87 -43.85 -3.07
C GLY A 35 12.46 -43.57 -3.62
N ARG A 36 12.04 -42.30 -3.59
CA ARG A 36 11.07 -41.76 -4.52
C ARG A 36 11.75 -40.67 -5.34
N ARG A 37 11.86 -40.88 -6.64
CA ARG A 37 12.24 -39.88 -7.64
C ARG A 37 11.18 -38.75 -7.63
N PRO A 38 11.57 -37.49 -7.72
CA PRO A 38 10.61 -36.40 -8.00
C PRO A 38 10.19 -36.50 -9.46
N ALA A 39 8.89 -36.53 -9.70
CA ALA A 39 8.29 -36.42 -11.03
C ALA A 39 8.49 -34.99 -11.54
N THR A 40 9.22 -34.86 -12.64
CA THR A 40 9.25 -33.63 -13.45
C THR A 40 7.91 -33.50 -14.16
N ARG A 41 7.06 -32.57 -13.72
CA ARG A 41 5.89 -32.12 -14.48
C ARG A 41 6.34 -31.01 -15.42
N SER A 42 6.18 -31.22 -16.70
CA SER A 42 6.29 -30.20 -17.72
C SER A 42 5.07 -29.26 -17.62
N ASP A 43 5.33 -27.99 -17.32
CA ASP A 43 4.30 -26.93 -17.36
C ASP A 43 3.94 -26.66 -18.82
N SER A 44 2.80 -27.13 -19.27
CA SER A 44 2.24 -26.76 -20.57
C SER A 44 1.34 -25.54 -20.41
N LEU A 45 1.80 -24.39 -20.90
CA LEU A 45 1.00 -23.19 -21.12
C LEU A 45 -0.09 -23.46 -22.15
N ARG A 46 -1.36 -23.39 -21.77
CA ARG A 46 -2.48 -23.34 -22.71
C ARG A 46 -2.98 -21.92 -22.82
N VAL A 47 -2.72 -21.29 -23.96
CA VAL A 47 -3.30 -20.00 -24.33
C VAL A 47 -4.70 -20.25 -24.92
N ARG A 48 -5.74 -19.66 -24.32
CA ARG A 48 -7.06 -19.55 -24.94
C ARG A 48 -7.16 -18.17 -25.61
N ALA A 49 -7.53 -18.16 -26.87
CA ALA A 49 -7.82 -16.94 -27.63
C ALA A 49 -9.06 -16.25 -27.04
N GLY A 50 -8.87 -15.08 -26.44
CA GLY A 50 -9.94 -14.29 -25.80
C GLY A 50 -9.36 -13.45 -24.65
N GLY A 51 -8.54 -12.49 -24.94
CA GLY A 51 -8.26 -11.26 -24.16
C GLY A 51 -7.80 -11.33 -22.70
N ASN A 52 -7.80 -12.45 -22.01
CA ASN A 52 -7.37 -12.56 -20.63
C ASN A 52 -6.48 -13.79 -20.43
N THR A 53 -5.20 -13.59 -20.16
CA THR A 53 -4.27 -14.68 -19.80
C THR A 53 -4.44 -14.99 -18.32
N VAL A 54 -5.16 -16.06 -18.00
CA VAL A 54 -5.22 -16.63 -16.65
C VAL A 54 -4.12 -17.67 -16.56
N VAL A 55 -3.10 -17.44 -15.74
CA VAL A 55 -2.10 -18.45 -15.39
C VAL A 55 -2.70 -19.35 -14.31
N GLU A 56 -3.22 -20.50 -14.73
CA GLU A 56 -3.83 -21.48 -13.83
C GLU A 56 -2.74 -22.35 -13.16
N ASN A 57 -2.25 -21.91 -12.00
CA ASN A 57 -1.50 -22.72 -11.05
C ASN A 57 -2.20 -22.64 -9.67
N ALA A 58 -3.54 -22.82 -9.65
CA ALA A 58 -4.27 -22.89 -8.41
C ALA A 58 -3.93 -24.18 -7.66
N ARG A 59 -3.55 -24.10 -6.39
CA ARG A 59 -3.63 -25.24 -5.48
C ARG A 59 -5.10 -25.67 -5.45
N PRO A 60 -5.43 -26.96 -5.64
CA PRO A 60 -6.82 -27.43 -5.73
C PRO A 60 -7.73 -27.03 -4.55
N ASP A 61 -7.14 -26.68 -3.40
CA ASP A 61 -7.83 -26.40 -2.14
C ASP A 61 -7.68 -24.93 -1.69
N ALA A 62 -7.07 -24.04 -2.48
CA ALA A 62 -6.98 -22.63 -2.12
C ALA A 62 -8.34 -21.94 -2.40
N PRO A 63 -8.87 -21.12 -1.47
CA PRO A 63 -10.08 -20.36 -1.74
C PRO A 63 -9.87 -19.49 -2.99
N ALA A 64 -10.88 -19.48 -3.87
CA ALA A 64 -10.85 -18.68 -5.08
C ALA A 64 -10.87 -17.18 -4.74
N ARG A 65 -10.21 -16.37 -5.54
CA ARG A 65 -10.36 -14.91 -5.47
C ARG A 65 -11.83 -14.54 -5.66
N ALA A 66 -12.33 -13.64 -4.84
CA ALA A 66 -13.71 -13.15 -4.92
C ALA A 66 -13.77 -11.73 -4.41
N GLY A 67 -14.78 -10.95 -4.82
CA GLY A 67 -14.94 -9.57 -4.38
C GLY A 67 -14.87 -8.56 -5.51
N LEU A 68 -14.79 -7.29 -5.11
CA LEU A 68 -14.73 -6.14 -6.02
C LEU A 68 -13.48 -5.31 -5.74
N LEU A 69 -12.91 -4.76 -6.81
CA LEU A 69 -11.92 -3.70 -6.71
C LEU A 69 -12.59 -2.39 -7.13
N VAL A 70 -12.34 -1.34 -6.39
CA VAL A 70 -12.75 0.03 -6.74
C VAL A 70 -11.49 0.82 -7.02
N VAL A 71 -11.39 1.39 -8.20
CA VAL A 71 -10.20 2.07 -8.71
C VAL A 71 -10.55 3.50 -9.04
N ALA A 72 -9.83 4.47 -8.47
CA ALA A 72 -9.91 5.86 -8.86
C ALA A 72 -9.11 6.06 -10.16
N ASN A 73 -9.76 6.62 -11.19
CA ASN A 73 -9.09 6.92 -12.46
C ASN A 73 -8.88 8.43 -12.56
N GLN A 74 -7.70 8.87 -12.18
CA GLN A 74 -7.35 10.28 -11.99
C GLN A 74 -7.64 11.13 -13.23
N GLN A 75 -7.21 10.65 -14.40
CA GLN A 75 -7.38 11.35 -15.67
C GLN A 75 -8.79 11.17 -16.25
N GLY A 76 -9.48 10.10 -15.86
CA GLY A 76 -10.80 9.76 -16.37
C GLY A 76 -11.96 10.44 -15.64
N ALA A 77 -11.74 11.10 -14.49
CA ALA A 77 -12.75 11.65 -13.60
C ALA A 77 -13.86 10.62 -13.27
N ASN A 78 -13.48 9.37 -13.07
CA ASN A 78 -14.40 8.28 -12.76
C ASN A 78 -13.74 7.23 -11.85
N ALA A 79 -14.55 6.34 -11.29
CA ALA A 79 -14.10 5.13 -10.63
C ALA A 79 -14.51 3.90 -11.42
N THR A 80 -13.60 2.93 -11.58
CA THR A 80 -13.90 1.64 -12.18
C THR A 80 -14.12 0.60 -11.09
N VAL A 81 -15.22 -0.16 -11.18
CA VAL A 81 -15.48 -1.33 -10.34
C VAL A 81 -15.17 -2.59 -11.14
N ILE A 82 -14.27 -3.41 -10.62
CA ILE A 82 -13.72 -4.60 -11.28
C ILE A 82 -14.05 -5.83 -10.44
N ASN A 83 -14.40 -6.94 -11.08
CA ASN A 83 -14.51 -8.24 -10.42
C ASN A 83 -13.11 -8.78 -10.12
N ALA A 84 -12.78 -8.98 -8.84
CA ALA A 84 -11.45 -9.40 -8.41
C ALA A 84 -11.08 -10.83 -8.87
N ALA A 85 -12.06 -11.70 -9.09
CA ALA A 85 -11.81 -13.06 -9.57
C ALA A 85 -11.44 -13.11 -11.06
N THR A 86 -12.21 -12.37 -11.88
CA THR A 86 -12.09 -12.41 -13.35
C THR A 86 -11.26 -11.27 -13.92
N MET A 87 -10.95 -10.25 -13.13
CA MET A 87 -10.30 -9.00 -13.54
C MET A 87 -11.08 -8.22 -14.62
N GLN A 88 -12.38 -8.47 -14.74
CA GLN A 88 -13.26 -7.78 -15.69
C GLN A 88 -13.93 -6.56 -15.05
N THR A 89 -14.04 -5.49 -15.82
CA THR A 89 -14.80 -4.29 -15.43
C THR A 89 -16.28 -4.61 -15.34
N ILE A 90 -16.88 -4.28 -14.18
CA ILE A 90 -18.33 -4.39 -13.94
C ILE A 90 -19.01 -3.07 -14.29
N ALA A 91 -18.43 -1.95 -13.88
CA ALA A 91 -18.97 -0.62 -14.11
C ALA A 91 -17.88 0.45 -14.09
N THR A 92 -18.16 1.55 -14.79
CA THR A 92 -17.44 2.81 -14.67
C THR A 92 -18.40 3.87 -14.16
N VAL A 93 -18.08 4.46 -13.00
CA VAL A 93 -18.94 5.41 -12.27
C VAL A 93 -18.31 6.79 -12.35
N PRO A 94 -18.95 7.79 -12.98
CA PRO A 94 -18.50 9.16 -12.93
C PRO A 94 -18.40 9.67 -11.48
N VAL A 95 -17.30 10.33 -11.13
CA VAL A 95 -17.06 10.96 -9.82
C VAL A 95 -16.61 12.43 -10.02
N GLY A 96 -16.05 13.06 -9.00
CA GLY A 96 -15.50 14.41 -9.14
C GLY A 96 -14.19 14.46 -9.93
N ILE A 97 -13.66 15.66 -10.11
CA ILE A 97 -12.44 15.93 -10.90
C ILE A 97 -11.21 15.41 -10.14
N GLY A 98 -10.32 14.76 -10.89
CA GLY A 98 -9.03 14.26 -10.39
C GLY A 98 -9.18 13.33 -9.19
N PRO A 99 -9.94 12.25 -9.31
CA PRO A 99 -10.04 11.28 -8.20
C PRO A 99 -8.65 10.65 -7.95
N HIS A 100 -8.23 10.62 -6.68
CA HIS A 100 -6.92 10.07 -6.32
C HIS A 100 -7.02 8.77 -5.55
N GLU A 101 -7.63 8.78 -4.37
CA GLU A 101 -7.63 7.62 -3.50
C GLU A 101 -9.02 7.06 -3.27
N THR A 102 -9.06 5.77 -2.94
CA THR A 102 -10.28 5.07 -2.58
C THR A 102 -10.14 4.33 -1.26
N ALA A 103 -11.25 4.20 -0.55
CA ALA A 103 -11.37 3.30 0.59
C ALA A 103 -12.73 2.59 0.55
N VAL A 104 -12.78 1.38 1.13
CA VAL A 104 -14.02 0.62 1.28
C VAL A 104 -14.33 0.47 2.76
N SER A 105 -15.60 0.63 3.13
CA SER A 105 -16.06 0.47 4.51
C SER A 105 -15.79 -0.95 5.04
N PRO A 106 -15.64 -1.14 6.35
CA PRO A 106 -15.32 -2.43 6.94
C PRO A 106 -16.34 -3.54 6.64
N ASP A 107 -17.60 -3.18 6.38
CA ASP A 107 -18.66 -4.11 5.95
C ASP A 107 -18.62 -4.44 4.43
N GLY A 108 -17.72 -3.78 3.70
CA GLY A 108 -17.53 -3.94 2.26
C GLY A 108 -18.55 -3.23 1.38
N ARG A 109 -19.56 -2.57 1.97
CA ARG A 109 -20.70 -2.02 1.22
C ARG A 109 -20.39 -0.70 0.54
N TRP A 110 -19.67 0.21 1.21
CA TRP A 110 -19.48 1.57 0.76
C TRP A 110 -18.09 1.78 0.22
N ALA A 111 -17.98 2.23 -0.99
CA ALA A 111 -16.73 2.78 -1.51
C ALA A 111 -16.77 4.30 -1.45
N VAL A 112 -15.65 4.91 -1.09
CA VAL A 112 -15.43 6.35 -1.10
C VAL A 112 -14.28 6.67 -2.02
N VAL A 113 -14.37 7.80 -2.73
CA VAL A 113 -13.36 8.27 -3.69
C VAL A 113 -13.09 9.74 -3.41
N THR A 114 -11.85 10.10 -3.14
CA THR A 114 -11.45 11.51 -2.95
C THR A 114 -11.37 12.23 -4.29
N ASN A 115 -12.03 13.37 -4.40
CA ASN A 115 -12.00 14.23 -5.59
C ASN A 115 -11.02 15.38 -5.33
N TYR A 116 -9.75 15.12 -5.67
CA TYR A 116 -8.64 16.03 -5.36
C TYR A 116 -8.65 17.31 -6.19
N GLY A 117 -9.25 17.25 -7.38
CA GLY A 117 -9.22 18.32 -8.36
C GLY A 117 -8.05 18.21 -9.34
N ASP A 118 -7.80 19.28 -10.05
CA ASP A 118 -6.73 19.38 -11.05
C ASP A 118 -5.87 20.65 -10.87
N ARG A 119 -5.18 21.08 -11.90
CA ARG A 119 -4.36 22.29 -11.85
C ARG A 119 -5.20 23.57 -11.82
N THR A 120 -6.47 23.51 -12.22
CA THR A 120 -7.39 24.66 -12.33
C THR A 120 -8.37 24.74 -11.17
N VAL A 121 -8.76 23.59 -10.62
CA VAL A 121 -9.76 23.48 -9.55
C VAL A 121 -9.16 22.66 -8.40
N GLN A 122 -9.14 23.24 -7.22
CA GLN A 122 -8.85 22.49 -5.99
C GLN A 122 -10.12 21.79 -5.53
N GLY A 123 -10.13 20.45 -5.63
CA GLY A 123 -11.24 19.65 -5.13
C GLY A 123 -11.36 19.72 -3.61
N ASN A 124 -12.58 19.51 -3.11
CA ASN A 124 -12.88 19.45 -1.68
C ASN A 124 -14.01 18.47 -1.37
N THR A 125 -14.21 17.48 -2.22
CA THR A 125 -15.34 16.54 -2.07
C THR A 125 -14.90 15.09 -2.05
N ILE A 126 -15.80 14.22 -1.56
CA ILE A 126 -15.66 12.76 -1.60
C ILE A 126 -16.93 12.19 -2.22
N SER A 127 -16.78 11.37 -3.26
CA SER A 127 -17.87 10.60 -3.86
C SER A 127 -18.09 9.30 -3.11
N ILE A 128 -19.35 8.92 -2.88
CA ILE A 128 -19.74 7.69 -2.18
C ILE A 128 -20.55 6.80 -3.13
N ILE A 129 -20.15 5.54 -3.24
CA ILE A 129 -20.77 4.52 -4.09
C ILE A 129 -21.29 3.37 -3.21
N ASP A 130 -22.57 3.02 -3.31
CA ASP A 130 -23.11 1.80 -2.69
C ASP A 130 -22.82 0.59 -3.57
N LEU A 131 -21.83 -0.23 -3.18
CA LEU A 131 -21.44 -1.42 -3.93
C LEU A 131 -22.49 -2.54 -3.91
N SER A 132 -23.48 -2.46 -3.04
CA SER A 132 -24.62 -3.40 -2.99
C SER A 132 -25.78 -3.01 -3.90
N ALA A 133 -25.82 -1.78 -4.39
CA ALA A 133 -26.90 -1.27 -5.24
C ALA A 133 -26.97 -2.03 -6.58
N PRO A 134 -28.15 -2.27 -7.15
CA PRO A 134 -28.29 -2.94 -8.45
C PRO A 134 -27.54 -2.22 -9.57
N VAL A 135 -27.61 -0.90 -9.58
CA VAL A 135 -26.89 -0.02 -10.50
C VAL A 135 -25.86 0.79 -9.71
N LEU A 136 -24.59 0.70 -10.10
CA LEU A 136 -23.52 1.43 -9.43
C LEU A 136 -23.49 2.87 -9.90
N SER A 137 -23.63 3.79 -8.96
CA SER A 137 -23.56 5.23 -9.18
C SER A 137 -23.11 5.93 -7.89
N VAL A 138 -22.71 7.19 -7.99
CA VAL A 138 -22.51 8.04 -6.80
C VAL A 138 -23.87 8.26 -6.15
N THR A 139 -24.03 7.78 -4.93
CA THR A 139 -25.27 7.91 -4.15
C THR A 139 -25.28 9.19 -3.32
N ARG A 140 -24.10 9.69 -2.96
CA ARG A 140 -23.90 10.88 -2.17
C ARG A 140 -22.51 11.47 -2.40
N THR A 141 -22.40 12.77 -2.27
CA THR A 141 -21.14 13.51 -2.22
C THR A 141 -21.00 14.19 -0.87
N ILE A 142 -19.86 14.01 -0.21
CA ILE A 142 -19.49 14.76 1.00
C ILE A 142 -18.71 15.99 0.55
N ASP A 143 -19.14 17.17 1.03
CA ASP A 143 -18.41 18.42 0.89
C ASP A 143 -17.58 18.65 2.17
N LEU A 144 -16.27 18.83 1.99
CA LEU A 144 -15.32 19.06 3.08
C LEU A 144 -15.18 20.55 3.43
N GLY A 145 -15.96 21.43 2.79
CA GLY A 145 -15.96 22.88 3.05
C GLY A 145 -14.62 23.53 2.68
N GLU A 146 -13.97 24.14 3.66
CA GLU A 146 -12.70 24.85 3.50
C GLU A 146 -11.47 23.93 3.33
N TYR A 147 -11.64 22.62 3.45
CA TYR A 147 -10.54 21.65 3.37
C TYR A 147 -10.38 21.17 1.94
N HIS A 148 -9.35 21.67 1.26
CA HIS A 148 -9.09 21.38 -0.14
C HIS A 148 -8.02 20.31 -0.33
N ARG A 149 -7.98 19.75 -1.55
CA ARG A 149 -7.05 18.70 -1.96
C ARG A 149 -7.14 17.46 -1.05
N PRO A 150 -8.35 16.84 -0.92
CA PRO A 150 -8.47 15.58 -0.21
C PRO A 150 -7.69 14.50 -0.96
N HIS A 151 -6.68 13.90 -0.32
CA HIS A 151 -5.83 12.90 -0.94
C HIS A 151 -6.02 11.54 -0.28
N GLY A 152 -5.24 11.20 0.72
CA GLY A 152 -5.34 9.92 1.41
C GLY A 152 -6.68 9.77 2.15
N VAL A 153 -7.29 8.59 2.04
CA VAL A 153 -8.55 8.28 2.72
C VAL A 153 -8.53 6.89 3.33
N ALA A 154 -9.06 6.73 4.53
CA ALA A 154 -9.21 5.45 5.19
C ALA A 154 -10.44 5.41 6.08
N PHE A 155 -11.15 4.28 6.13
CA PHE A 155 -12.14 4.05 7.19
C PHE A 155 -11.44 3.67 8.49
N VAL A 156 -11.91 4.23 9.59
CA VAL A 156 -11.64 3.65 10.92
C VAL A 156 -12.45 2.37 11.05
N ARG A 157 -11.99 1.45 11.88
CA ARG A 157 -12.59 0.11 12.01
C ARG A 157 -14.08 0.11 12.40
N ASP A 158 -14.54 1.16 13.05
CA ASP A 158 -15.96 1.33 13.42
C ASP A 158 -16.88 1.52 12.21
N GLY A 159 -16.32 1.88 11.05
CA GLY A 159 -17.07 2.18 9.84
C GLY A 159 -17.83 3.52 9.90
N ALA A 160 -17.80 4.20 11.03
CA ALA A 160 -18.49 5.47 11.25
C ALA A 160 -17.61 6.67 10.94
N THR A 161 -16.29 6.53 11.04
CA THR A 161 -15.33 7.61 10.85
C THR A 161 -14.49 7.40 9.60
N LEU A 162 -14.40 8.42 8.75
CA LEU A 162 -13.41 8.53 7.69
C LEU A 162 -12.25 9.40 8.16
N LEU A 163 -11.04 8.95 7.91
CA LEU A 163 -9.83 9.75 7.96
C LEU A 163 -9.54 10.26 6.56
N VAL A 164 -9.38 11.56 6.40
CA VAL A 164 -9.09 12.19 5.10
C VAL A 164 -7.98 13.20 5.27
N THR A 165 -6.91 13.09 4.50
CA THR A 165 -5.90 14.16 4.47
C THR A 165 -6.41 15.31 3.61
N SER A 166 -6.20 16.55 4.09
CA SER A 166 -6.34 17.75 3.28
C SER A 166 -4.95 18.33 3.09
N GLU A 167 -4.40 18.14 1.89
CA GLU A 167 -3.00 18.42 1.59
C GLU A 167 -2.65 19.89 1.76
N THR A 168 -3.45 20.79 1.17
CA THR A 168 -3.21 22.23 1.23
C THR A 168 -3.53 22.82 2.60
N SER A 169 -4.47 22.23 3.33
CA SER A 169 -4.86 22.72 4.66
C SER A 169 -3.96 22.14 5.78
N GLN A 170 -3.08 21.20 5.46
CA GLN A 170 -2.17 20.54 6.43
C GLN A 170 -2.95 19.92 7.59
N ARG A 171 -3.97 19.11 7.24
CA ARG A 171 -4.88 18.51 8.23
C ARG A 171 -5.11 17.03 7.94
N LEU A 172 -5.32 16.28 9.01
CA LEU A 172 -6.05 15.03 8.99
C LEU A 172 -7.46 15.28 9.50
N LEU A 173 -8.45 15.08 8.63
CA LEU A 173 -9.86 15.27 8.95
C LEU A 173 -10.44 13.96 9.48
N LEU A 174 -11.22 14.07 10.55
CA LEU A 174 -12.11 13.03 11.04
C LEU A 174 -13.51 13.40 10.57
N VAL A 175 -14.04 12.64 9.62
CA VAL A 175 -15.35 12.91 9.01
C VAL A 175 -16.34 11.86 9.50
N ASP A 176 -17.45 12.27 10.08
CA ASP A 176 -18.58 11.38 10.37
C ASP A 176 -19.18 10.88 9.06
N PHE A 177 -19.09 9.59 8.82
CA PHE A 177 -19.50 9.01 7.54
C PHE A 177 -21.00 9.13 7.30
N ALA A 178 -21.83 9.03 8.36
CA ALA A 178 -23.27 9.07 8.21
C ALA A 178 -23.77 10.46 7.83
N SER A 179 -23.33 11.53 8.51
CA SER A 179 -23.73 12.90 8.24
C SER A 179 -22.90 13.58 7.15
N GLY A 180 -21.69 13.09 6.88
CA GLY A 180 -20.71 13.73 5.99
C GLY A 180 -20.05 14.99 6.59
N LYS A 181 -20.20 15.24 7.88
CA LYS A 181 -19.62 16.41 8.54
C LYS A 181 -18.19 16.15 8.99
N VAL A 182 -17.33 17.15 8.85
CA VAL A 182 -16.00 17.15 9.48
C VAL A 182 -16.17 17.40 10.98
N ASP A 183 -15.98 16.36 11.78
CA ASP A 183 -16.08 16.42 13.24
C ASP A 183 -14.84 17.09 13.86
N THR A 184 -13.68 16.80 13.31
CA THR A 184 -12.40 17.25 13.85
C THR A 184 -11.39 17.40 12.73
N ALA A 185 -10.58 18.44 12.75
CA ALA A 185 -9.48 18.66 11.84
C ALA A 185 -8.18 18.77 12.63
N LEU A 186 -7.38 17.69 12.63
CA LEU A 186 -6.13 17.60 13.37
C LEU A 186 -4.99 18.20 12.54
N ALA A 187 -4.23 19.10 13.15
CA ALA A 187 -3.06 19.68 12.48
C ALA A 187 -1.96 18.62 12.30
N THR A 188 -1.43 18.50 11.10
CA THR A 188 -0.23 17.71 10.84
C THR A 188 1.03 18.48 11.24
N ASN A 189 0.92 19.83 11.26
CA ASN A 189 2.03 20.76 11.48
C ASN A 189 3.18 20.55 10.45
N ALA A 190 2.83 20.05 9.27
CA ALA A 190 3.76 19.75 8.19
C ALA A 190 3.10 20.01 6.84
N LYS A 191 3.90 20.39 5.85
CA LYS A 191 3.44 20.68 4.49
C LYS A 191 3.12 19.39 3.73
N GLY A 192 2.05 19.43 2.93
CA GLY A 192 1.71 18.35 2.03
C GLY A 192 1.28 17.08 2.78
N SER A 193 0.23 17.18 3.63
CA SER A 193 -0.38 16.02 4.28
C SER A 193 -1.01 15.11 3.23
N HIS A 194 -0.28 14.07 2.82
CA HIS A 194 -0.54 13.33 1.60
C HIS A 194 -1.29 12.03 1.84
N MET A 195 -0.61 10.95 2.11
CA MET A 195 -1.23 9.66 2.38
C MET A 195 -1.51 9.44 3.86
N VAL A 196 -2.49 8.59 4.16
CA VAL A 196 -2.84 8.18 5.52
C VAL A 196 -2.86 6.66 5.65
N THR A 197 -2.32 6.17 6.76
CA THR A 197 -2.46 4.77 7.17
C THR A 197 -3.00 4.68 8.59
N VAL A 198 -3.83 3.68 8.86
CA VAL A 198 -4.49 3.51 10.15
C VAL A 198 -4.15 2.15 10.76
N ARG A 199 -3.85 2.14 12.05
CA ARG A 199 -3.66 0.88 12.78
C ARG A 199 -4.97 0.07 12.78
N ARG A 200 -4.85 -1.24 12.69
CA ARG A 200 -5.99 -2.15 12.52
C ARG A 200 -7.09 -2.00 13.58
N ASP A 201 -6.76 -1.55 14.79
CA ASP A 201 -7.73 -1.29 15.85
C ASP A 201 -8.43 0.08 15.72
N GLY A 202 -8.02 0.91 14.77
CA GLY A 202 -8.57 2.24 14.54
C GLY A 202 -8.11 3.32 15.51
N LYS A 203 -7.27 3.00 16.49
CA LYS A 203 -6.92 3.95 17.57
C LYS A 203 -5.78 4.90 17.22
N LYS A 204 -4.93 4.53 16.27
CA LYS A 204 -3.81 5.35 15.80
C LYS A 204 -3.80 5.44 14.29
N ALA A 205 -3.31 6.56 13.79
CA ALA A 205 -3.05 6.77 12.38
C ALA A 205 -1.74 7.54 12.17
N TRP A 206 -1.22 7.49 10.96
CA TRP A 206 -0.04 8.25 10.54
C TRP A 206 -0.29 8.82 9.15
N THR A 207 0.18 10.04 8.92
CA THR A 207 0.22 10.66 7.58
C THR A 207 1.66 10.77 7.10
N ALA A 208 1.87 10.57 5.80
CA ALA A 208 3.07 11.03 5.12
C ALA A 208 2.90 12.52 4.79
N ASN A 209 3.93 13.32 4.96
CA ASN A 209 3.91 14.76 4.71
C ASN A 209 4.95 15.08 3.63
N ILE A 210 4.55 14.90 2.38
CA ILE A 210 5.41 14.91 1.20
C ILE A 210 6.27 16.18 1.07
N GLY A 211 5.73 17.32 1.50
CA GLY A 211 6.43 18.61 1.42
C GLY A 211 7.53 18.83 2.48
N GLU A 212 7.67 17.93 3.48
CA GLU A 212 8.66 18.09 4.57
C GLU A 212 9.46 16.84 4.88
N GLY A 213 9.14 15.69 4.30
CA GLY A 213 9.85 14.43 4.59
C GLY A 213 9.67 13.98 6.03
N THR A 214 8.44 14.04 6.53
CA THR A 214 8.06 13.63 7.89
C THR A 214 6.79 12.81 7.88
N ILE A 215 6.60 11.98 8.91
CA ILE A 215 5.28 11.41 9.20
C ILE A 215 4.71 12.03 10.47
N THR A 216 3.39 12.22 10.51
CA THR A 216 2.70 12.69 11.72
C THR A 216 1.88 11.56 12.32
N GLU A 217 2.07 11.30 13.62
CA GLU A 217 1.32 10.31 14.40
C GLU A 217 0.12 10.97 15.07
N PHE A 218 -1.04 10.28 15.02
CA PHE A 218 -2.29 10.71 15.63
C PHE A 218 -2.84 9.64 16.58
N ASP A 219 -3.41 10.10 17.68
CA ASP A 219 -4.29 9.34 18.55
C ASP A 219 -5.74 9.66 18.12
N ILE A 220 -6.34 8.74 17.39
CA ILE A 220 -7.68 8.93 16.83
C ILE A 220 -8.75 8.88 17.92
N ALA A 221 -8.57 8.01 18.91
CA ALA A 221 -9.51 7.91 20.03
C ALA A 221 -9.52 9.18 20.89
N ALA A 222 -8.36 9.77 21.13
CA ALA A 222 -8.23 11.03 21.86
C ALA A 222 -8.37 12.28 20.99
N ARG A 223 -8.57 12.12 19.68
CA ARG A 223 -8.71 13.21 18.69
C ARG A 223 -7.59 14.24 18.76
N ARG A 224 -6.35 13.80 18.77
CA ARG A 224 -5.19 14.70 18.87
C ARG A 224 -4.01 14.24 18.03
N THR A 225 -3.24 15.23 17.60
CA THR A 225 -1.89 15.01 17.04
C THR A 225 -0.94 14.63 18.18
N VAL A 226 -0.11 13.60 17.98
CA VAL A 226 0.83 13.11 18.99
C VAL A 226 2.21 13.70 18.78
N ARG A 227 2.79 13.48 17.60
CA ARG A 227 4.15 13.93 17.27
C ARG A 227 4.40 13.82 15.78
N SER A 228 5.44 14.52 15.31
CA SER A 228 6.05 14.31 14.01
C SER A 228 7.33 13.49 14.16
N LEU A 229 7.60 12.62 13.19
CA LEU A 229 8.81 11.80 13.14
C LEU A 229 9.49 12.04 11.78
N PRO A 230 10.83 12.11 11.74
CA PRO A 230 11.55 12.27 10.50
C PRO A 230 11.40 11.04 9.60
N ALA A 231 11.23 11.27 8.32
CA ALA A 231 11.29 10.29 7.25
C ALA A 231 12.31 10.72 6.19
N ALA A 232 12.09 10.42 4.91
CA ALA A 232 12.96 10.89 3.84
C ALA A 232 12.27 12.02 3.06
N PRO A 233 12.99 12.92 2.39
CA PRO A 233 12.39 13.97 1.55
C PRO A 233 11.45 13.36 0.51
N ASP A 234 10.34 14.06 0.22
CA ASP A 234 9.36 13.65 -0.78
C ASP A 234 8.75 12.27 -0.47
N ASP A 235 8.34 12.10 0.80
CA ASP A 235 7.70 10.89 1.31
C ASP A 235 6.25 10.77 0.83
N GLU A 236 6.04 9.82 -0.06
CA GLU A 236 4.80 9.64 -0.82
C GLU A 236 3.88 8.60 -0.17
N GLY A 237 4.24 7.34 -0.29
CA GLY A 237 3.46 6.22 0.22
C GLY A 237 3.76 5.87 1.66
N ILE A 238 2.72 5.51 2.41
CA ILE A 238 2.86 5.10 3.81
C ILE A 238 2.01 3.87 4.11
N ALA A 239 2.56 2.91 4.83
CA ALA A 239 1.80 1.76 5.32
C ALA A 239 2.25 1.36 6.73
N THR A 240 1.29 0.96 7.57
CA THR A 240 1.59 0.45 8.90
C THR A 240 1.37 -1.05 8.99
N THR A 241 2.21 -1.75 9.78
CA THR A 241 1.93 -3.13 10.15
C THR A 241 0.61 -3.24 10.91
N PRO A 242 -0.10 -4.37 10.88
CA PRO A 242 -1.42 -4.52 11.52
C PRO A 242 -1.44 -4.11 13.00
N GLY A 243 -0.35 -4.37 13.73
CA GLY A 243 -0.17 -3.95 15.12
C GLY A 243 0.27 -2.51 15.32
N GLY A 244 0.60 -1.79 14.25
CA GLY A 244 1.08 -0.42 14.31
C GLY A 244 2.49 -0.26 14.89
N ILE A 245 3.29 -1.33 14.93
CA ILE A 245 4.65 -1.29 15.50
C ILE A 245 5.63 -0.65 14.50
N LEU A 246 5.49 -1.00 13.23
CA LEU A 246 6.32 -0.44 12.16
C LEU A 246 5.46 0.36 11.19
N VAL A 247 6.00 1.49 10.74
CA VAL A 247 5.50 2.26 9.59
C VAL A 247 6.58 2.27 8.52
N TRP A 248 6.17 1.95 7.30
CA TRP A 248 7.00 1.95 6.11
C TRP A 248 6.64 3.17 5.28
N VAL A 249 7.64 3.94 4.87
CA VAL A 249 7.45 5.20 4.13
C VAL A 249 8.35 5.21 2.90
N GLY A 250 7.77 5.41 1.74
CA GLY A 250 8.49 5.51 0.47
C GLY A 250 8.85 6.95 0.14
N SER A 251 10.04 7.19 -0.37
CA SER A 251 10.50 8.49 -0.82
C SER A 251 10.82 8.47 -2.30
N ASN A 252 10.17 9.34 -3.06
CA ASN A 252 10.36 9.47 -4.50
C ASN A 252 11.76 10.00 -4.84
N THR A 253 12.20 11.04 -4.14
CA THR A 253 13.49 11.73 -4.41
C THR A 253 14.68 10.95 -3.87
N ALA A 254 14.58 10.45 -2.63
CA ALA A 254 15.67 9.67 -2.03
C ALA A 254 15.75 8.25 -2.62
N LYS A 255 14.69 7.77 -3.29
CA LYS A 255 14.58 6.41 -3.82
C LYS A 255 14.80 5.34 -2.75
N THR A 256 14.20 5.55 -1.60
CA THR A 256 14.35 4.70 -0.42
C THR A 256 12.99 4.37 0.19
N VAL A 257 12.95 3.30 0.98
CA VAL A 257 11.86 3.04 1.91
C VAL A 257 12.43 3.11 3.33
N THR A 258 11.94 4.06 4.12
CA THR A 258 12.30 4.21 5.53
C THR A 258 11.34 3.41 6.40
N ILE A 259 11.86 2.58 7.28
CA ILE A 259 11.09 1.77 8.24
C ILE A 259 11.26 2.37 9.63
N ILE A 260 10.16 2.79 10.24
CA ILE A 260 10.13 3.52 11.50
C ILE A 260 9.45 2.66 12.58
N ASP A 261 10.13 2.44 13.69
CA ASP A 261 9.52 1.93 14.92
C ASP A 261 8.69 3.03 15.57
N THR A 262 7.38 2.84 15.57
CA THR A 262 6.43 3.84 16.09
C THR A 262 6.44 3.92 17.61
N GLN A 263 6.90 2.90 18.32
CA GLN A 263 6.98 2.91 19.77
C GLN A 263 8.12 3.84 20.24
N HIS A 264 9.29 3.68 19.65
CA HIS A 264 10.48 4.44 20.00
C HIS A 264 10.66 5.71 19.16
N GLY A 265 9.91 5.87 18.06
CA GLY A 265 10.01 7.00 17.13
C GLY A 265 11.34 7.05 16.39
N LYS A 266 11.89 5.89 16.05
CA LYS A 266 13.22 5.77 15.43
C LYS A 266 13.14 5.00 14.12
N THR A 267 13.94 5.42 13.15
CA THR A 267 14.22 4.61 11.97
C THR A 267 14.99 3.36 12.39
N VAL A 268 14.46 2.19 12.03
CA VAL A 268 15.10 0.89 12.27
C VAL A 268 15.88 0.42 11.06
N GLU A 269 15.44 0.81 9.87
CA GLU A 269 16.12 0.46 8.61
C GLU A 269 15.71 1.41 7.49
N THR A 270 16.58 1.54 6.51
CA THR A 270 16.31 2.23 5.25
C THR A 270 16.67 1.29 4.10
N LEU A 271 15.66 0.84 3.36
CA LEU A 271 15.84 0.01 2.18
C LEU A 271 16.26 0.90 1.00
N THR A 272 17.24 0.44 0.25
CA THR A 272 17.82 1.11 -0.91
C THR A 272 17.86 0.19 -2.13
N GLY A 273 18.35 0.69 -3.26
CA GLY A 273 18.53 -0.14 -4.47
C GLY A 273 17.31 -0.18 -5.38
N PHE A 274 16.29 0.64 -5.11
CA PHE A 274 15.18 0.85 -6.03
C PHE A 274 15.68 1.55 -7.29
N GLY A 275 15.27 1.03 -8.45
CA GLY A 275 15.65 1.60 -9.75
C GLY A 275 14.96 2.93 -10.04
N GLY A 276 13.79 3.13 -9.47
CA GLY A 276 12.96 4.30 -9.61
C GLY A 276 12.53 4.87 -8.26
N ALA A 277 11.27 5.29 -8.16
CA ALA A 277 10.70 5.94 -7.00
C ALA A 277 9.78 4.95 -6.25
N PRO A 278 10.09 4.53 -5.00
CA PRO A 278 9.14 3.79 -4.16
C PRO A 278 7.95 4.69 -3.82
N TYR A 279 6.88 4.56 -4.58
CA TYR A 279 5.74 5.48 -4.59
C TYR A 279 4.67 5.08 -3.58
N ARG A 280 3.91 4.01 -3.84
CA ARG A 280 2.94 3.47 -2.89
C ARG A 280 3.46 2.23 -2.22
N ILE A 281 3.10 2.08 -0.96
CA ILE A 281 3.45 0.92 -0.14
C ILE A 281 2.17 0.34 0.45
N GLY A 282 2.04 -0.98 0.38
CA GLY A 282 0.99 -1.71 1.07
C GLY A 282 1.59 -2.84 1.91
N ILE A 283 0.93 -3.15 3.02
CA ILE A 283 1.30 -4.29 3.88
C ILE A 283 0.15 -5.29 3.87
N SER A 284 0.45 -6.55 3.55
CA SER A 284 -0.54 -7.62 3.50
C SER A 284 -1.30 -7.75 4.82
N ARG A 285 -2.54 -8.22 4.74
CA ARG A 285 -3.41 -8.36 5.91
C ARG A 285 -2.79 -9.18 7.05
N THR A 286 -1.99 -10.17 6.70
CA THR A 286 -1.27 -11.00 7.66
C THR A 286 -0.07 -10.29 8.29
N GLY A 287 0.35 -9.15 7.76
CA GLY A 287 1.56 -8.44 8.17
C GLY A 287 2.85 -9.14 7.76
N ARG A 288 2.78 -10.07 6.79
CA ARG A 288 3.94 -10.87 6.36
C ARG A 288 4.72 -10.24 5.22
N VAL A 289 4.02 -9.60 4.29
CA VAL A 289 4.60 -9.08 3.04
C VAL A 289 4.29 -7.59 2.92
N ALA A 290 5.31 -6.80 2.65
CA ALA A 290 5.20 -5.45 2.14
C ALA A 290 5.33 -5.48 0.61
N VAL A 291 4.45 -4.77 -0.07
CA VAL A 291 4.49 -4.53 -1.52
C VAL A 291 4.85 -3.07 -1.73
N VAL A 292 5.87 -2.79 -2.53
CA VAL A 292 6.32 -1.45 -2.88
C VAL A 292 6.16 -1.26 -4.38
N CYS A 293 5.37 -0.28 -4.77
CA CYS A 293 5.16 0.12 -6.15
C CYS A 293 6.21 1.14 -6.56
N ASP A 294 6.90 0.88 -7.66
CA ASP A 294 7.95 1.73 -8.22
C ASP A 294 7.57 2.11 -9.66
N PRO A 295 6.76 3.20 -9.84
CA PRO A 295 6.24 3.56 -11.16
C PRO A 295 7.33 3.96 -12.14
N THR A 296 8.35 4.71 -11.72
CA THR A 296 9.43 5.14 -12.62
C THR A 296 10.43 4.02 -12.92
N GLY A 297 10.60 3.07 -12.00
CA GLY A 297 11.35 1.84 -12.23
C GLY A 297 10.56 0.75 -12.95
N ASN A 298 9.25 0.97 -13.14
CA ASN A 298 8.30 0.01 -13.74
C ASN A 298 8.32 -1.37 -13.07
N LYS A 299 8.39 -1.38 -11.71
CA LYS A 299 8.58 -2.59 -10.90
C LYS A 299 7.65 -2.63 -9.70
N ILE A 300 7.34 -3.86 -9.29
CA ILE A 300 6.66 -4.18 -8.04
C ILE A 300 7.63 -4.98 -7.20
N TRP A 301 7.98 -4.47 -6.02
CA TRP A 301 8.92 -5.09 -5.10
C TRP A 301 8.18 -5.70 -3.92
N MET A 302 8.63 -6.86 -3.44
CA MET A 302 8.03 -7.55 -2.30
C MET A 302 9.11 -7.83 -1.24
N TYR A 303 8.79 -7.53 0.01
CA TYR A 303 9.67 -7.68 1.16
C TYR A 303 8.96 -8.44 2.27
N GLU A 304 9.71 -9.23 3.02
CA GLU A 304 9.24 -9.89 4.25
C GLU A 304 9.24 -8.89 5.40
N ILE A 305 8.11 -8.76 6.10
CA ILE A 305 8.02 -7.89 7.26
C ILE A 305 8.76 -8.52 8.45
N GLY A 306 9.52 -7.71 9.17
CA GLY A 306 10.28 -8.11 10.35
C GLY A 306 11.74 -8.44 10.06
N SER A 307 12.04 -9.25 9.04
CA SER A 307 13.39 -9.45 8.55
C SER A 307 13.82 -8.43 7.49
N ASN A 308 12.84 -7.76 6.88
CA ASN A 308 12.97 -6.81 5.78
C ASN A 308 13.70 -7.38 4.55
N ARG A 309 13.74 -8.72 4.47
CA ARG A 309 14.39 -9.45 3.37
C ARG A 309 13.60 -9.29 2.08
N HIS A 310 14.30 -9.00 1.00
CA HIS A 310 13.73 -8.98 -0.35
C HIS A 310 13.24 -10.38 -0.74
N LEU A 311 11.96 -10.49 -1.13
CA LEU A 311 11.29 -11.73 -1.52
C LEU A 311 11.25 -11.93 -3.02
N GLY A 312 11.07 -10.84 -3.78
CA GLY A 312 10.99 -10.89 -5.24
C GLY A 312 10.66 -9.53 -5.84
N THR A 313 10.87 -9.44 -7.15
CA THR A 313 10.55 -8.25 -7.95
C THR A 313 9.85 -8.69 -9.23
N ILE A 314 8.75 -8.01 -9.55
CA ILE A 314 8.09 -8.13 -10.86
C ILE A 314 8.54 -6.94 -11.70
N ASP A 315 9.22 -7.22 -12.80
CA ASP A 315 9.54 -6.26 -13.85
C ASP A 315 8.40 -6.26 -14.86
N LEU A 316 7.58 -5.22 -14.83
CA LEU A 316 6.38 -5.14 -15.66
C LEU A 316 6.67 -5.04 -17.16
N SER A 317 7.89 -4.63 -17.55
CA SER A 317 8.31 -4.63 -18.96
C SER A 317 8.43 -6.04 -19.56
N LYS A 318 8.52 -7.06 -18.69
CA LYS A 318 8.63 -8.48 -19.06
C LYS A 318 7.32 -9.25 -18.95
N VAL A 319 6.24 -8.58 -18.56
CA VAL A 319 4.91 -9.21 -18.44
C VAL A 319 4.16 -9.04 -19.74
N GLU A 320 3.91 -10.16 -20.43
CA GLU A 320 3.15 -10.14 -21.67
C GLU A 320 1.74 -9.59 -21.46
N GLY A 321 1.27 -8.71 -22.36
CA GLY A 321 -0.04 -8.09 -22.29
C GLY A 321 -0.10 -6.81 -21.44
N ILE A 322 0.93 -6.48 -20.67
CA ILE A 322 1.05 -5.21 -19.96
C ILE A 322 1.92 -4.27 -20.81
N LYS A 323 1.30 -3.19 -21.30
CA LYS A 323 1.98 -2.20 -22.17
C LYS A 323 1.59 -0.80 -21.72
N SER A 324 2.56 0.11 -21.70
CA SER A 324 2.30 1.53 -21.53
C SER A 324 1.38 2.03 -22.65
N GLN A 325 0.40 2.85 -22.30
CA GLN A 325 -0.51 3.54 -23.22
C GLN A 325 -0.23 5.04 -23.26
N GLY A 326 0.92 5.47 -22.72
CA GLY A 326 1.35 6.88 -22.75
C GLY A 326 0.64 7.79 -21.75
N GLY A 327 -0.18 7.22 -20.83
CA GLY A 327 -0.92 7.96 -19.81
C GLY A 327 -0.15 8.21 -18.50
N GLY A 328 1.13 7.84 -18.44
CA GLY A 328 1.93 7.95 -17.23
C GLY A 328 2.20 9.39 -16.79
N GLN A 329 2.53 9.55 -15.51
CA GLN A 329 3.05 10.80 -14.95
C GLN A 329 4.36 11.22 -15.67
N PRO A 330 4.75 12.49 -15.63
CA PRO A 330 6.04 12.91 -16.19
C PRO A 330 7.20 12.05 -15.65
N GLY A 331 7.97 11.43 -16.54
CA GLY A 331 9.06 10.52 -16.20
C GLY A 331 8.66 9.04 -16.03
N GLN A 332 7.38 8.70 -16.21
CA GLN A 332 6.90 7.31 -16.28
C GLN A 332 6.84 6.83 -17.73
N GLU A 333 7.77 6.02 -18.14
CA GLU A 333 7.81 5.45 -19.51
C GLU A 333 7.22 4.03 -19.58
N GLY A 334 6.67 3.49 -18.49
CA GLY A 334 6.22 2.11 -18.39
C GLY A 334 4.75 1.98 -18.04
N ALA A 335 4.40 0.82 -17.51
CA ALA A 335 3.06 0.54 -16.98
C ALA A 335 2.72 1.39 -15.74
N GLY A 336 3.73 1.78 -14.96
CA GLY A 336 3.60 2.69 -13.83
C GLY A 336 2.75 2.11 -12.68
N PRO A 337 3.25 1.13 -11.90
CA PRO A 337 2.51 0.61 -10.75
C PRO A 337 2.38 1.67 -9.65
N GLU A 338 1.15 1.95 -9.22
CA GLU A 338 0.87 2.98 -8.21
C GLU A 338 0.08 2.42 -7.01
N GLY A 339 -1.23 2.52 -7.00
CA GLY A 339 -2.07 2.09 -5.89
C GLY A 339 -1.97 0.59 -5.61
N VAL A 340 -2.05 0.19 -4.33
CA VAL A 340 -2.02 -1.21 -3.92
C VAL A 340 -3.05 -1.52 -2.84
N THR A 341 -3.78 -2.61 -3.02
CA THR A 341 -4.69 -3.18 -2.02
C THR A 341 -4.54 -4.69 -1.94
N PHE A 342 -5.12 -5.30 -0.91
CA PHE A 342 -4.99 -6.74 -0.64
C PHE A 342 -6.34 -7.41 -0.50
N ASP A 343 -6.41 -8.66 -0.97
CA ASP A 343 -7.52 -9.53 -0.66
C ASP A 343 -7.50 -9.86 0.86
N PRO A 344 -8.62 -9.70 1.57
CA PRO A 344 -8.65 -9.98 3.00
C PRO A 344 -8.70 -11.49 3.33
N ILE A 345 -8.91 -12.36 2.34
CA ILE A 345 -9.14 -13.81 2.53
C ILE A 345 -7.96 -14.61 1.98
N VAL A 346 -7.49 -14.27 0.78
CA VAL A 346 -6.41 -14.97 0.10
C VAL A 346 -5.16 -14.09 -0.04
N ASP A 347 -3.99 -14.69 -0.21
CA ASP A 347 -2.71 -13.98 -0.28
C ASP A 347 -2.50 -13.37 -1.69
N PHE A 348 -3.33 -12.39 -2.04
CA PHE A 348 -3.23 -11.62 -3.27
C PHE A 348 -3.12 -10.12 -3.00
N ALA A 349 -2.32 -9.45 -3.81
CA ALA A 349 -2.29 -8.00 -3.93
C ALA A 349 -2.85 -7.59 -5.30
N TYR A 350 -3.55 -6.46 -5.35
CA TYR A 350 -4.03 -5.83 -6.57
C TYR A 350 -3.38 -4.46 -6.69
N ILE A 351 -2.78 -4.20 -7.84
CA ILE A 351 -2.00 -2.99 -8.08
C ILE A 351 -2.51 -2.29 -9.33
N THR A 352 -2.73 -1.00 -9.25
CA THR A 352 -3.04 -0.16 -10.42
C THR A 352 -1.80 0.07 -11.25
N LEU A 353 -1.99 0.12 -12.56
CA LEU A 353 -0.95 0.40 -13.55
C LEU A 353 -1.33 1.67 -14.30
N HIS A 354 -0.92 2.82 -13.74
CA HIS A 354 -1.33 4.16 -14.19
C HIS A 354 -1.05 4.39 -15.69
N GLY A 355 0.16 4.08 -16.13
CA GLY A 355 0.56 4.24 -17.52
C GLY A 355 0.00 3.19 -18.48
N ALA A 356 -0.58 2.09 -17.96
CA ALA A 356 -1.16 1.03 -18.79
C ALA A 356 -2.70 1.02 -18.78
N ASN A 357 -3.36 1.84 -17.95
CA ASN A 357 -4.82 1.82 -17.76
C ASN A 357 -5.35 0.42 -17.36
N GLN A 358 -4.63 -0.27 -16.50
CA GLN A 358 -4.90 -1.64 -16.08
C GLN A 358 -4.79 -1.79 -14.56
N VAL A 359 -5.27 -2.93 -14.07
CA VAL A 359 -5.01 -3.45 -12.73
C VAL A 359 -4.39 -4.83 -12.85
N VAL A 360 -3.36 -5.12 -12.08
CA VAL A 360 -2.71 -6.43 -12.02
C VAL A 360 -2.98 -7.10 -10.69
N ALA A 361 -3.23 -8.41 -10.70
CA ALA A 361 -3.30 -9.28 -9.52
C ALA A 361 -1.96 -10.00 -9.35
N VAL A 362 -1.39 -9.94 -8.15
CA VAL A 362 -0.12 -10.56 -7.78
C VAL A 362 -0.38 -11.61 -6.69
N ASP A 363 0.05 -12.83 -6.93
CA ASP A 363 0.04 -13.90 -5.92
C ASP A 363 1.24 -13.72 -4.96
N LEU A 364 0.96 -13.50 -3.69
CA LEU A 364 1.98 -13.26 -2.66
C LEU A 364 2.65 -14.55 -2.14
N ASN A 365 2.25 -15.71 -2.60
CA ASN A 365 2.94 -16.97 -2.31
C ASN A 365 3.98 -17.30 -3.37
N THR A 366 3.73 -16.92 -4.62
CA THR A 366 4.62 -17.18 -5.75
C THR A 366 5.39 -15.95 -6.21
N TYR A 367 4.99 -14.75 -5.79
CA TYR A 367 5.52 -13.44 -6.22
C TYR A 367 5.42 -13.23 -7.74
N LYS A 368 4.32 -13.70 -8.34
CA LYS A 368 4.09 -13.64 -9.78
C LYS A 368 2.75 -12.96 -10.09
N VAL A 369 2.66 -12.42 -11.30
CA VAL A 369 1.38 -11.96 -11.85
C VAL A 369 0.47 -13.17 -12.06
N ALA A 370 -0.75 -13.07 -11.52
CA ALA A 370 -1.78 -14.10 -11.62
C ALA A 370 -2.93 -13.69 -12.56
N GLY A 371 -2.92 -12.46 -13.05
CA GLY A 371 -3.88 -11.93 -14.01
C GLY A 371 -3.86 -10.41 -14.01
N PHE A 372 -4.50 -9.82 -15.01
CA PHE A 372 -4.68 -8.37 -15.12
C PHE A 372 -5.97 -8.08 -15.90
N GLY A 373 -6.45 -6.86 -15.78
CA GLY A 373 -7.65 -6.42 -16.49
C GLY A 373 -7.67 -4.91 -16.70
N PRO A 374 -8.60 -4.42 -17.55
CA PRO A 374 -8.69 -3.00 -17.87
C PRO A 374 -9.24 -2.19 -16.71
N SER A 375 -8.80 -0.92 -16.62
CA SER A 375 -9.36 0.13 -15.80
C SER A 375 -9.69 1.36 -16.65
N GLY A 376 -10.04 2.48 -16.03
CA GLY A 376 -10.15 3.76 -16.72
C GLY A 376 -8.80 4.44 -16.95
N SER A 377 -8.82 5.68 -17.41
CA SER A 377 -7.61 6.45 -17.74
C SER A 377 -6.91 6.95 -16.47
N GLY A 378 -5.63 6.61 -16.33
CA GLY A 378 -4.78 6.99 -15.21
C GLY A 378 -5.27 6.40 -13.88
N PRO A 379 -5.36 5.06 -13.73
CA PRO A 379 -5.77 4.44 -12.47
C PRO A 379 -4.71 4.70 -11.39
N ASP A 380 -5.15 5.22 -10.24
CA ASP A 380 -4.32 5.62 -9.11
C ASP A 380 -4.71 4.79 -7.86
N GLY A 381 -5.45 5.33 -6.91
CA GLY A 381 -5.87 4.62 -5.72
C GLY A 381 -6.78 3.42 -5.99
N ILE A 382 -6.65 2.37 -5.19
CA ILE A 382 -7.43 1.13 -5.30
C ILE A 382 -7.83 0.60 -3.93
N ALA A 383 -9.08 0.15 -3.81
CA ALA A 383 -9.59 -0.51 -2.60
C ALA A 383 -10.31 -1.82 -2.93
N PHE A 384 -10.32 -2.74 -1.98
CA PHE A 384 -10.96 -4.04 -2.10
C PHE A 384 -12.25 -4.11 -1.27
N SER A 385 -13.32 -4.66 -1.87
CA SER A 385 -14.56 -5.03 -1.17
C SER A 385 -14.77 -6.54 -1.23
N PRO A 386 -15.11 -7.20 -0.11
CA PRO A 386 -15.44 -8.63 -0.11
C PRO A 386 -16.82 -8.95 -0.70
N LEU A 387 -17.61 -7.95 -1.09
CA LEU A 387 -18.90 -8.17 -1.72
C LEU A 387 -18.74 -8.90 -3.07
N VAL A 388 -19.56 -9.91 -3.28
CA VAL A 388 -19.62 -10.65 -4.54
C VAL A 388 -20.88 -10.23 -5.28
N ARG A 389 -20.73 -9.71 -6.49
CA ARG A 389 -21.85 -9.43 -7.39
C ARG A 389 -22.04 -10.62 -8.35
N ARG A 390 -23.24 -11.08 -8.46
CA ARG A 390 -23.66 -12.13 -9.39
C ARG A 390 -24.13 -11.55 -10.72
#